data_57da7957e90c2717ff6496ebbd34e105
#
_entry.id   57da7957e90c2717ff6496ebbd34e105
#
_cell.length_a   1.000
_cell.length_b   1.000
_cell.length_c   1.000
_cell.angle_alpha   90.00
_cell.angle_beta   90.00
_cell.angle_gamma   90.00
#
_symmetry.space_group_name_H-M   'P 1'
#
loop_
_entity.id
_entity.type
_entity.pdbx_description
1 polymer ?
#
loop_
_entity_poly.entity_id
_entity_poly.type
_entity_poly.pdbx_seq_one_letter_code
_entity_poly.pdbx_strand_id
1 'polypeptide(L)'
;PYYYRNKSQYPVGYDKEGNLVAGFYAGRTHQIISCRNCAIADPASQLIIDTVLDFMKQYGIRAYDETTGKGIVRHILIRSGKSTGQIMVCLVINGTRLPHKEALIEVLREANPQIVSICININDKNTNVILGRETKAIYGQDYIEDCIGSLRYRISAQSFYQVNPIQTKKLYDKALEYADLHEDETVWDLYCGIGTISLFLSQKADKVYGVEIVEQAVKNARENAALNEIS
;
A
#
# COMPACT_ATOMS: atom_id res chain seq x y z
N PRO A 1 -15.68 -13.66 2.09
CA PRO A 1 -14.84 -13.28 3.24
C PRO A 1 -13.36 -13.50 3.00
N TYR A 2 -12.96 -14.16 1.86
CA TYR A 2 -11.57 -14.43 1.52
C TYR A 2 -11.04 -13.45 0.49
N TYR A 3 -9.70 -13.22 0.47
CA TYR A 3 -8.96 -12.45 -0.54
C TYR A 3 -9.48 -11.03 -0.78
N TYR A 4 -10.06 -10.42 0.26
CA TYR A 4 -10.69 -9.11 0.14
C TYR A 4 -9.72 -7.94 0.30
N ARG A 5 -8.57 -8.16 0.94
CA ARG A 5 -7.62 -7.09 1.22
C ARG A 5 -6.90 -6.64 -0.06
N ASN A 6 -6.90 -5.35 -0.26
CA ASN A 6 -6.13 -4.69 -1.32
C ASN A 6 -4.76 -4.17 -0.85
N LYS A 7 -4.43 -4.37 0.42
CA LYS A 7 -3.12 -4.01 0.99
C LYS A 7 -2.69 -5.07 1.98
N SER A 8 -1.45 -5.52 1.86
CA SER A 8 -0.78 -6.41 2.79
C SER A 8 0.64 -5.93 3.07
N GLN A 9 1.10 -6.11 4.30
CA GLN A 9 2.44 -5.75 4.74
C GLN A 9 3.03 -6.93 5.51
N TYR A 10 4.21 -7.36 5.08
CA TYR A 10 4.87 -8.53 5.63
C TYR A 10 6.26 -8.14 6.13
N PRO A 11 6.54 -8.22 7.45
CA PRO A 11 7.90 -8.18 7.94
C PRO A 11 8.73 -9.30 7.31
N VAL A 12 9.98 -8.99 7.00
CA VAL A 12 10.97 -9.92 6.47
C VAL A 12 12.04 -10.15 7.53
N GLY A 13 12.39 -11.38 7.78
CA GLY A 13 13.38 -11.74 8.80
C GLY A 13 13.78 -13.20 8.70
N TYR A 14 14.25 -13.73 9.82
CA TYR A 14 14.66 -15.12 9.92
C TYR A 14 13.80 -15.86 10.95
N ASP A 15 13.46 -17.09 10.62
CA ASP A 15 12.81 -18.01 11.58
C ASP A 15 13.84 -18.55 12.60
N LYS A 16 13.38 -19.42 13.52
CA LYS A 16 14.24 -20.04 14.55
C LYS A 16 15.33 -20.94 13.96
N GLU A 17 15.13 -21.43 12.76
CA GLU A 17 16.05 -22.32 12.03
C GLU A 17 17.02 -21.51 11.16
N GLY A 18 16.90 -20.19 11.11
CA GLY A 18 17.75 -19.31 10.32
C GLY A 18 17.33 -19.18 8.86
N ASN A 19 16.13 -19.64 8.49
CA ASN A 19 15.62 -19.47 7.13
C ASN A 19 15.07 -18.05 6.94
N LEU A 20 15.34 -17.46 5.77
CA LEU A 20 14.75 -16.19 5.38
C LEU A 20 13.24 -16.37 5.12
N VAL A 21 12.41 -15.63 5.84
CA VAL A 21 10.95 -15.73 5.79
C VAL A 21 10.30 -14.35 5.73
N ALA A 22 9.07 -14.30 5.21
CA ALA A 22 8.15 -13.19 5.37
C ALA A 22 6.82 -13.71 5.94
N GLY A 23 6.16 -12.88 6.76
CA GLY A 23 4.93 -13.35 7.41
C GLY A 23 4.34 -12.31 8.35
N PHE A 24 4.00 -12.74 9.55
CA PHE A 24 3.45 -11.86 10.59
C PHE A 24 4.19 -12.07 11.92
N TYR A 25 4.25 -11.03 12.74
CA TYR A 25 4.80 -11.16 14.08
C TYR A 25 3.90 -12.02 14.95
N ALA A 26 4.50 -12.96 15.67
CA ALA A 26 3.83 -13.67 16.76
C ALA A 26 3.42 -12.68 17.84
N GLY A 27 2.24 -12.86 18.41
CA GLY A 27 1.69 -11.94 19.40
C GLY A 27 2.68 -11.63 20.53
N ARG A 28 2.90 -10.35 20.78
CA ARG A 28 3.82 -9.80 21.81
C ARG A 28 5.31 -10.17 21.62
N THR A 29 5.71 -10.52 20.41
CA THR A 29 7.11 -10.82 20.07
C THR A 29 7.48 -10.21 18.73
N HIS A 30 8.78 -10.15 18.42
CA HIS A 30 9.29 -9.81 17.08
C HIS A 30 9.63 -11.07 16.25
N GLN A 31 9.23 -12.25 16.72
CA GLN A 31 9.40 -13.47 15.97
C GLN A 31 8.42 -13.49 14.79
N ILE A 32 8.95 -13.69 13.57
CA ILE A 32 8.12 -13.80 12.37
C ILE A 32 7.63 -15.23 12.21
N ILE A 33 6.32 -15.37 12.09
CA ILE A 33 5.66 -16.61 11.66
C ILE A 33 5.50 -16.52 10.16
N SER A 34 6.12 -17.43 9.42
CA SER A 34 5.97 -17.52 7.98
C SER A 34 4.49 -17.69 7.59
N CYS A 35 4.02 -16.85 6.69
CA CYS A 35 2.65 -16.93 6.20
C CYS A 35 2.67 -17.11 4.68
N ARG A 36 2.57 -18.36 4.24
CA ARG A 36 2.62 -18.71 2.81
C ARG A 36 1.26 -18.70 2.12
N ASN A 37 0.16 -18.63 2.85
CA ASN A 37 -1.17 -18.64 2.24
C ASN A 37 -2.13 -17.84 3.12
N CYS A 38 -2.07 -16.54 3.02
CA CYS A 38 -2.95 -15.64 3.76
C CYS A 38 -4.34 -15.63 3.11
N ALA A 39 -5.32 -16.21 3.79
CA ALA A 39 -6.69 -16.34 3.28
C ALA A 39 -7.41 -15.01 3.02
N ILE A 40 -6.89 -13.88 3.52
CA ILE A 40 -7.50 -12.56 3.34
C ILE A 40 -6.71 -11.65 2.39
N ALA A 41 -5.42 -11.94 2.15
CA ALA A 41 -4.59 -11.16 1.23
C ALA A 41 -4.95 -11.45 -0.24
N ASP A 42 -4.49 -10.58 -1.13
CA ASP A 42 -4.60 -10.83 -2.56
C ASP A 42 -3.85 -12.12 -2.94
N PRO A 43 -4.41 -13.00 -3.78
CA PRO A 43 -3.74 -14.25 -4.18
C PRO A 43 -2.35 -14.06 -4.80
N ALA A 44 -2.13 -12.94 -5.51
CA ALA A 44 -0.82 -12.62 -6.08
C ALA A 44 0.27 -12.39 -5.02
N SER A 45 -0.11 -12.11 -3.77
CA SER A 45 0.84 -11.79 -2.70
C SER A 45 1.83 -12.91 -2.44
N GLN A 46 1.39 -14.16 -2.52
CA GLN A 46 2.28 -15.30 -2.26
C GLN A 46 3.41 -15.39 -3.27
N LEU A 47 3.07 -15.35 -4.56
CA LEU A 47 4.07 -15.39 -5.63
C LEU A 47 5.06 -14.23 -5.52
N ILE A 48 4.57 -13.03 -5.22
CA ILE A 48 5.41 -11.83 -5.05
C ILE A 48 6.37 -12.01 -3.87
N ILE A 49 5.89 -12.51 -2.73
CA ILE A 49 6.72 -12.76 -1.55
C ILE A 49 7.82 -13.77 -1.89
N ASP A 50 7.46 -14.91 -2.47
CA ASP A 50 8.42 -15.96 -2.82
C ASP A 50 9.49 -15.42 -3.79
N THR A 51 9.07 -14.66 -4.82
CA THR A 51 9.99 -14.00 -5.77
C THR A 51 10.97 -13.06 -5.07
N VAL A 52 10.49 -12.22 -4.13
CA VAL A 52 11.35 -11.31 -3.38
C VAL A 52 12.33 -12.08 -2.47
N LEU A 53 11.86 -13.11 -1.77
CA LEU A 53 12.71 -13.90 -0.88
C LEU A 53 13.79 -14.66 -1.66
N ASP A 54 13.44 -15.21 -2.82
CA ASP A 54 14.42 -15.91 -3.68
C ASP A 54 15.43 -14.95 -4.29
N PHE A 55 15.00 -13.75 -4.73
CA PHE A 55 15.91 -12.66 -5.11
C PHE A 55 16.87 -12.31 -3.97
N MET A 56 16.36 -12.13 -2.74
CA MET A 56 17.21 -11.82 -1.59
C MET A 56 18.25 -12.92 -1.31
N LYS A 57 17.85 -14.20 -1.41
CA LYS A 57 18.77 -15.34 -1.25
C LYS A 57 19.83 -15.34 -2.34
N GLN A 58 19.43 -15.21 -3.60
CA GLN A 58 20.31 -15.24 -4.76
C GLN A 58 21.41 -14.19 -4.70
N TYR A 59 21.07 -12.97 -4.24
CA TYR A 59 22.01 -11.84 -4.19
C TYR A 59 22.61 -11.60 -2.80
N GLY A 60 22.37 -12.47 -1.83
CA GLY A 60 22.91 -12.33 -0.47
C GLY A 60 22.39 -11.09 0.29
N ILE A 61 21.20 -10.61 -0.08
CA ILE A 61 20.58 -9.45 0.57
C ILE A 61 19.97 -9.90 1.90
N ARG A 62 20.44 -9.32 3.00
CA ARG A 62 19.97 -9.68 4.34
C ARG A 62 18.69 -8.95 4.73
N ALA A 63 17.80 -9.65 5.44
CA ALA A 63 16.74 -9.02 6.17
C ALA A 63 17.31 -8.11 7.28
N TYR A 64 16.59 -7.03 7.57
CA TYR A 64 16.95 -6.11 8.66
C TYR A 64 16.74 -6.80 10.01
N ASP A 65 17.74 -6.71 10.86
CA ASP A 65 17.72 -7.18 12.25
C ASP A 65 17.62 -5.96 13.18
N GLU A 66 16.52 -5.84 13.89
CA GLU A 66 16.24 -4.71 14.79
C GLU A 66 17.21 -4.64 15.96
N THR A 67 17.79 -5.77 16.37
CA THR A 67 18.73 -5.85 17.51
C THR A 67 20.09 -5.28 17.14
N THR A 68 20.56 -5.62 15.94
CA THR A 68 21.90 -5.22 15.48
C THR A 68 21.89 -3.99 14.58
N GLY A 69 20.72 -3.58 14.09
CA GLY A 69 20.57 -2.50 13.10
C GLY A 69 21.13 -2.83 11.71
N LYS A 70 21.44 -4.11 11.46
CA LYS A 70 22.08 -4.56 10.21
C LYS A 70 21.07 -5.22 9.29
N GLY A 71 21.40 -5.26 7.99
CA GLY A 71 20.52 -5.79 6.95
C GLY A 71 19.78 -4.69 6.21
N ILE A 72 19.10 -5.05 5.12
CA ILE A 72 18.54 -4.09 4.17
C ILE A 72 17.02 -4.15 4.17
N VAL A 73 16.42 -5.30 3.88
CA VAL A 73 14.98 -5.40 3.69
C VAL A 73 14.26 -5.60 5.02
N ARG A 74 13.32 -4.69 5.32
CA ARG A 74 12.51 -4.71 6.56
C ARG A 74 11.13 -5.32 6.32
N HIS A 75 10.43 -4.84 5.28
CA HIS A 75 9.07 -5.27 4.97
C HIS A 75 8.86 -5.34 3.46
N ILE A 76 7.92 -6.18 3.07
CA ILE A 76 7.32 -6.20 1.74
C ILE A 76 5.89 -5.67 1.88
N LEU A 77 5.59 -4.56 1.22
CA LEU A 77 4.23 -4.04 1.11
C LEU A 77 3.72 -4.33 -0.29
N ILE A 78 2.52 -4.90 -0.38
CA ILE A 78 1.83 -5.18 -1.64
C ILE A 78 0.49 -4.48 -1.62
N ARG A 79 0.20 -3.74 -2.70
CA ARG A 79 -1.12 -3.17 -2.96
C ARG A 79 -1.67 -3.70 -4.27
N SER A 80 -2.97 -3.96 -4.30
CA SER A 80 -3.69 -4.37 -5.51
C SER A 80 -4.90 -3.48 -5.74
N GLY A 81 -5.05 -2.95 -6.94
CA GLY A 81 -6.26 -2.29 -7.41
C GLY A 81 -7.27 -3.36 -7.83
N LYS A 82 -8.35 -3.50 -7.07
CA LYS A 82 -9.32 -4.59 -7.31
C LYS A 82 -10.15 -4.38 -8.58
N SER A 83 -10.35 -3.13 -9.00
CA SER A 83 -11.06 -2.80 -10.24
C SER A 83 -10.14 -2.81 -11.45
N THR A 84 -8.87 -2.47 -11.27
CA THR A 84 -7.90 -2.29 -12.37
C THR A 84 -7.00 -3.49 -12.57
N GLY A 85 -6.84 -4.34 -11.55
CA GLY A 85 -5.87 -5.42 -11.54
C GLY A 85 -4.42 -4.95 -11.35
N GLN A 86 -4.16 -3.65 -11.21
CA GLN A 86 -2.82 -3.11 -11.03
C GLN A 86 -2.23 -3.53 -9.68
N ILE A 87 -0.93 -3.87 -9.67
CA ILE A 87 -0.21 -4.25 -8.46
C ILE A 87 0.98 -3.32 -8.24
N MET A 88 1.15 -2.89 -6.99
CA MET A 88 2.35 -2.24 -6.49
C MET A 88 3.08 -3.16 -5.52
N VAL A 89 4.39 -3.27 -5.69
CA VAL A 89 5.30 -3.89 -4.72
C VAL A 89 6.22 -2.83 -4.16
N CYS A 90 6.23 -2.64 -2.84
CA CYS A 90 7.10 -1.68 -2.19
C CYS A 90 7.95 -2.38 -1.13
N LEU A 91 9.28 -2.34 -1.31
CA LEU A 91 10.21 -2.84 -0.30
C LEU A 91 10.56 -1.72 0.68
N VAL A 92 10.31 -1.94 1.96
CA VAL A 92 10.79 -1.05 3.02
C VAL A 92 12.23 -1.45 3.34
N ILE A 93 13.15 -0.51 3.19
CA ILE A 93 14.58 -0.80 3.32
C ILE A 93 15.26 0.08 4.37
N ASN A 94 16.25 -0.50 5.03
CA ASN A 94 17.21 0.20 5.86
C ASN A 94 18.33 0.74 4.96
N GLY A 95 18.34 2.05 4.75
CA GLY A 95 19.25 2.73 3.83
C GLY A 95 18.55 3.26 2.57
N THR A 96 19.33 3.86 1.67
CA THR A 96 18.82 4.64 0.53
C THR A 96 18.88 3.92 -0.81
N ARG A 97 19.49 2.72 -0.85
CA ARG A 97 19.73 1.96 -2.08
C ARG A 97 19.42 0.49 -1.86
N LEU A 98 18.78 -0.12 -2.83
CA LEU A 98 18.61 -1.57 -2.93
C LEU A 98 19.63 -2.10 -3.94
N PRO A 99 20.56 -2.99 -3.53
CA PRO A 99 21.47 -3.65 -4.47
C PRO A 99 20.70 -4.50 -5.48
N HIS A 100 21.20 -4.59 -6.70
CA HIS A 100 20.65 -5.42 -7.78
C HIS A 100 19.18 -5.13 -8.10
N LYS A 101 18.74 -3.86 -7.95
CA LYS A 101 17.32 -3.45 -8.15
C LYS A 101 16.81 -3.78 -9.56
N GLU A 102 17.68 -3.73 -10.57
CA GLU A 102 17.34 -4.07 -11.96
C GLU A 102 16.90 -5.54 -12.08
N ALA A 103 17.64 -6.46 -11.45
CA ALA A 103 17.29 -7.87 -11.41
C ALA A 103 15.97 -8.10 -10.63
N LEU A 104 15.74 -7.38 -9.53
CA LEU A 104 14.45 -7.44 -8.82
C LEU A 104 13.29 -7.02 -9.71
N ILE A 105 13.44 -5.93 -10.47
CA ILE A 105 12.42 -5.43 -11.39
C ILE A 105 12.09 -6.51 -12.43
N GLU A 106 13.12 -7.13 -13.01
CA GLU A 106 12.97 -8.16 -14.03
C GLU A 106 12.17 -9.36 -13.50
N VAL A 107 12.64 -9.99 -12.41
CA VAL A 107 11.99 -11.19 -11.86
C VAL A 107 10.58 -10.93 -11.35
N LEU A 108 10.28 -9.75 -10.78
CA LEU A 108 8.93 -9.40 -10.34
C LEU A 108 7.97 -9.23 -11.52
N ARG A 109 8.42 -8.59 -12.61
CA ARG A 109 7.60 -8.38 -13.81
C ARG A 109 7.35 -9.68 -14.56
N GLU A 110 8.33 -10.57 -14.60
CA GLU A 110 8.17 -11.91 -15.16
C GLU A 110 7.19 -12.75 -14.33
N ALA A 111 7.31 -12.69 -12.99
CA ALA A 111 6.42 -13.41 -12.10
C ALA A 111 4.96 -12.95 -12.21
N ASN A 112 4.73 -11.64 -12.34
CA ASN A 112 3.37 -11.11 -12.48
C ASN A 112 3.32 -9.84 -13.34
N PRO A 113 2.80 -9.93 -14.59
CA PRO A 113 2.66 -8.78 -15.50
C PRO A 113 1.74 -7.66 -15.01
N GLN A 114 0.90 -7.91 -14.00
CA GLN A 114 0.04 -6.89 -13.40
C GLN A 114 0.81 -5.94 -12.47
N ILE A 115 2.10 -6.20 -12.20
CA ILE A 115 2.96 -5.30 -11.43
C ILE A 115 3.31 -4.10 -12.31
N VAL A 116 2.67 -2.97 -12.03
CA VAL A 116 2.86 -1.69 -12.74
C VAL A 116 3.70 -0.70 -11.96
N SER A 117 3.93 -0.97 -10.68
CA SER A 117 4.69 -0.11 -9.77
C SER A 117 5.59 -0.96 -8.87
N ILE A 118 6.90 -0.65 -8.85
CA ILE A 118 7.84 -1.18 -7.87
C ILE A 118 8.53 -0.01 -7.21
N CYS A 119 8.44 0.05 -5.88
CA CYS A 119 8.96 1.14 -5.06
C CYS A 119 9.95 0.63 -4.01
N ILE A 120 10.80 1.53 -3.55
CA ILE A 120 11.53 1.40 -2.29
C ILE A 120 11.05 2.49 -1.33
N ASN A 121 10.77 2.13 -0.10
CA ASN A 121 10.50 3.07 0.99
C ASN A 121 11.68 3.06 1.95
N ILE A 122 12.24 4.25 2.20
CA ILE A 122 13.44 4.43 3.01
C ILE A 122 13.04 4.57 4.47
N ASN A 123 13.39 3.58 5.28
CA ASN A 123 13.20 3.60 6.72
C ASN A 123 14.49 3.13 7.43
N ASP A 124 15.38 4.08 7.65
CA ASP A 124 16.67 3.91 8.32
C ASP A 124 16.61 4.11 9.84
N LYS A 125 15.42 4.39 10.38
CA LYS A 125 15.22 4.68 11.79
C LYS A 125 14.90 3.41 12.58
N ASN A 126 15.40 3.33 13.79
CA ASN A 126 15.02 2.27 14.74
C ASN A 126 13.72 2.68 15.45
N THR A 127 12.59 2.46 14.77
CA THR A 127 11.25 2.78 15.27
C THR A 127 10.27 1.68 14.89
N ASN A 128 9.14 1.61 15.59
CA ASN A 128 8.02 0.70 15.26
C ASN A 128 7.21 1.15 14.03
N VAL A 129 7.53 2.32 13.45
CA VAL A 129 6.88 2.81 12.24
C VAL A 129 7.39 2.02 11.06
N ILE A 130 6.49 1.38 10.31
CA ILE A 130 6.85 0.51 9.19
C ILE A 130 7.37 1.32 8.00
N LEU A 131 6.63 2.35 7.58
CA LEU A 131 7.00 3.18 6.43
C LEU A 131 7.78 4.42 6.87
N GLY A 132 8.94 4.62 6.28
CA GLY A 132 9.66 5.88 6.37
C GLY A 132 8.99 6.99 5.55
N ARG A 133 9.53 8.19 5.63
CA ARG A 133 8.92 9.38 4.97
C ARG A 133 9.10 9.41 3.46
N GLU A 134 10.16 8.81 2.94
CA GLU A 134 10.52 8.87 1.53
C GLU A 134 10.22 7.55 0.83
N THR A 135 9.49 7.62 -0.26
CA THR A 135 9.23 6.50 -1.17
C THR A 135 9.69 6.87 -2.58
N LYS A 136 10.43 5.98 -3.23
CA LYS A 136 10.93 6.17 -4.60
C LYS A 136 10.43 5.03 -5.50
N ALA A 137 9.82 5.36 -6.62
CA ALA A 137 9.60 4.37 -7.66
C ALA A 137 10.95 3.98 -8.29
N ILE A 138 11.16 2.68 -8.42
CA ILE A 138 12.29 2.10 -9.16
C ILE A 138 11.83 1.50 -10.49
N TYR A 139 10.52 1.26 -10.64
CA TYR A 139 9.86 0.89 -11.88
C TYR A 139 8.43 1.42 -11.90
N GLY A 140 7.99 1.92 -13.06
CA GLY A 140 6.65 2.45 -13.27
C GLY A 140 6.38 3.74 -12.50
N GLN A 141 5.14 3.91 -12.08
CA GLN A 141 4.69 5.06 -11.28
C GLN A 141 4.86 4.78 -9.78
N ASP A 142 4.83 5.81 -8.95
CA ASP A 142 4.84 5.70 -7.49
C ASP A 142 3.43 5.44 -6.88
N TYR A 143 2.46 5.14 -7.75
CA TYR A 143 1.08 4.82 -7.40
C TYR A 143 0.52 3.67 -8.26
N ILE A 144 -0.60 3.12 -7.82
CA ILE A 144 -1.52 2.33 -8.62
C ILE A 144 -2.86 3.04 -8.67
N GLU A 145 -3.70 2.68 -9.64
CA GLU A 145 -5.07 3.18 -9.72
C GLU A 145 -6.07 2.10 -9.29
N ASP A 146 -7.13 2.53 -8.61
CA ASP A 146 -8.29 1.69 -8.27
C ASP A 146 -9.55 2.56 -8.27
N CYS A 147 -10.74 1.95 -8.19
CA CYS A 147 -12.01 2.66 -8.19
C CYS A 147 -12.84 2.38 -6.93
N ILE A 148 -13.62 3.38 -6.50
CA ILE A 148 -14.74 3.24 -5.58
C ILE A 148 -15.99 3.75 -6.31
N GLY A 149 -16.86 2.84 -6.75
CA GLY A 149 -17.95 3.21 -7.67
C GLY A 149 -17.41 3.70 -9.01
N SER A 150 -17.84 4.88 -9.43
CA SER A 150 -17.38 5.55 -10.66
C SER A 150 -16.07 6.34 -10.49
N LEU A 151 -15.66 6.60 -9.26
CA LEU A 151 -14.52 7.46 -8.95
C LEU A 151 -13.21 6.69 -8.98
N ARG A 152 -12.21 7.25 -9.65
CA ARG A 152 -10.84 6.71 -9.77
C ARG A 152 -9.94 7.36 -8.74
N TYR A 153 -9.02 6.58 -8.20
CA TYR A 153 -8.04 7.05 -7.20
C TYR A 153 -6.65 6.56 -7.54
N ARG A 154 -5.67 7.45 -7.43
CA ARG A 154 -4.25 7.13 -7.38
C ARG A 154 -3.84 6.88 -5.94
N ILE A 155 -3.22 5.75 -5.71
CA ILE A 155 -2.94 5.22 -4.39
C ILE A 155 -1.44 4.93 -4.30
N SER A 156 -0.70 5.73 -3.52
CA SER A 156 0.72 5.51 -3.27
C SER A 156 0.95 4.46 -2.18
N ALA A 157 2.19 4.04 -1.98
CA ALA A 157 2.54 3.12 -0.90
C ALA A 157 2.13 3.64 0.49
N GLN A 158 2.21 4.95 0.71
CA GLN A 158 1.91 5.62 1.99
C GLN A 158 0.44 6.02 2.16
N SER A 159 -0.33 6.11 1.08
CA SER A 159 -1.73 6.53 1.14
C SER A 159 -2.55 5.65 2.08
N PHE A 160 -3.39 6.29 2.91
CA PHE A 160 -4.49 5.54 3.52
C PHE A 160 -5.56 5.30 2.45
N TYR A 161 -5.93 4.06 2.27
CA TYR A 161 -7.01 3.60 1.40
C TYR A 161 -7.66 2.38 2.03
N GLN A 162 -8.96 2.33 2.11
CA GLN A 162 -9.71 1.27 2.78
C GLN A 162 -9.36 -0.10 2.19
N VAL A 163 -9.04 -1.06 3.06
CA VAL A 163 -8.46 -2.35 2.64
C VAL A 163 -9.47 -3.34 2.07
N ASN A 164 -10.76 -3.08 2.20
CA ASN A 164 -11.84 -3.91 1.65
C ASN A 164 -12.71 -3.08 0.70
N PRO A 165 -12.37 -3.00 -0.60
CA PRO A 165 -13.07 -2.11 -1.54
C PRO A 165 -14.56 -2.41 -1.69
N ILE A 166 -14.97 -3.68 -1.59
CA ILE A 166 -16.39 -4.07 -1.65
C ILE A 166 -17.17 -3.48 -0.48
N GLN A 167 -16.63 -3.56 0.73
CA GLN A 167 -17.29 -2.99 1.91
C GLN A 167 -17.14 -1.48 1.97
N THR A 168 -16.04 -0.94 1.44
CA THR A 168 -15.82 0.51 1.36
C THR A 168 -16.91 1.19 0.57
N LYS A 169 -17.25 0.66 -0.60
CA LYS A 169 -18.34 1.23 -1.40
C LYS A 169 -19.65 1.23 -0.62
N LYS A 170 -20.02 0.10 0.01
CA LYS A 170 -21.23 0.01 0.83
C LYS A 170 -21.25 0.99 2.01
N LEU A 171 -20.09 1.16 2.67
CA LEU A 171 -19.92 2.11 3.75
C LEU A 171 -20.12 3.55 3.26
N TYR A 172 -19.54 3.90 2.11
CA TYR A 172 -19.64 5.23 1.54
C TYR A 172 -21.03 5.52 0.97
N ASP A 173 -21.67 4.53 0.32
CA ASP A 173 -23.09 4.63 -0.08
C ASP A 173 -23.98 4.93 1.14
N LYS A 174 -23.70 4.26 2.27
CA LYS A 174 -24.46 4.46 3.50
C LYS A 174 -24.19 5.81 4.17
N ALA A 175 -22.94 6.26 4.12
CA ALA A 175 -22.58 7.61 4.59
C ALA A 175 -23.29 8.69 3.76
N LEU A 176 -23.35 8.54 2.44
CA LEU A 176 -24.03 9.44 1.53
C LEU A 176 -25.56 9.44 1.78
N GLU A 177 -26.16 8.26 1.99
CA GLU A 177 -27.57 8.11 2.35
C GLU A 177 -27.91 8.83 3.66
N TYR A 178 -27.05 8.68 4.71
CA TYR A 178 -27.29 9.33 6.00
C TYR A 178 -26.99 10.82 6.00
N ALA A 179 -26.12 11.29 5.12
CA ALA A 179 -25.85 12.71 4.93
C ALA A 179 -27.06 13.44 4.31
N ASP A 180 -27.93 12.72 3.60
CA ASP A 180 -29.19 13.20 3.00
C ASP A 180 -29.01 14.53 2.23
N LEU A 181 -27.98 14.57 1.36
CA LEU A 181 -27.59 15.78 0.63
C LEU A 181 -28.54 16.06 -0.54
N HIS A 182 -28.87 17.33 -0.73
CA HIS A 182 -29.84 17.85 -1.71
C HIS A 182 -29.21 18.77 -2.77
N GLU A 183 -27.87 18.68 -2.94
CA GLU A 183 -27.08 19.41 -3.96
C GLU A 183 -26.89 20.93 -3.68
N ASP A 184 -27.25 21.41 -2.48
CA ASP A 184 -27.03 22.80 -2.04
C ASP A 184 -26.18 22.92 -0.76
N GLU A 185 -25.77 21.79 -0.17
CA GLU A 185 -25.01 21.80 1.07
C GLU A 185 -23.50 21.90 0.84
N THR A 186 -22.87 22.52 1.83
CA THR A 186 -21.41 22.50 2.01
C THR A 186 -21.01 21.46 3.03
N VAL A 187 -20.16 20.53 2.65
CA VAL A 187 -19.68 19.42 3.50
C VAL A 187 -18.22 19.64 3.89
N TRP A 188 -17.89 19.30 5.14
CA TRP A 188 -16.53 19.32 5.66
C TRP A 188 -16.06 17.90 6.00
N ASP A 189 -14.99 17.46 5.34
CA ASP A 189 -14.27 16.22 5.66
C ASP A 189 -12.99 16.58 6.41
N LEU A 190 -13.01 16.42 7.74
CA LEU A 190 -11.94 16.93 8.61
C LEU A 190 -10.67 16.07 8.66
N TYR A 191 -10.65 14.90 8.05
CA TYR A 191 -9.50 14.00 7.95
C TYR A 191 -9.49 13.34 6.58
N CYS A 192 -9.48 14.13 5.53
CA CYS A 192 -9.80 13.68 4.17
C CYS A 192 -8.76 12.70 3.55
N GLY A 193 -7.55 12.65 4.09
CA GLY A 193 -6.49 11.81 3.52
C GLY A 193 -6.24 12.14 2.04
N ILE A 194 -6.31 11.12 1.19
CA ILE A 194 -6.20 11.26 -0.27
C ILE A 194 -7.54 11.62 -0.94
N GLY A 195 -8.54 12.07 -0.17
CA GLY A 195 -9.82 12.54 -0.65
C GLY A 195 -10.86 11.46 -0.95
N THR A 196 -10.73 10.24 -0.41
CA THR A 196 -11.59 9.13 -0.83
C THR A 196 -13.07 9.38 -0.52
N ILE A 197 -13.42 9.81 0.68
CA ILE A 197 -14.81 10.11 1.04
C ILE A 197 -15.22 11.51 0.58
N SER A 198 -14.30 12.48 0.59
CA SER A 198 -14.57 13.83 0.09
C SER A 198 -15.09 13.80 -1.35
N LEU A 199 -14.37 13.10 -2.23
CA LEU A 199 -14.76 12.96 -3.65
C LEU A 199 -16.05 12.13 -3.79
N PHE A 200 -16.28 11.16 -2.90
CA PHE A 200 -17.51 10.38 -2.93
C PHE A 200 -18.73 11.24 -2.56
N LEU A 201 -18.60 12.12 -1.57
CA LEU A 201 -19.66 13.04 -1.14
C LEU A 201 -19.89 14.17 -2.17
N SER A 202 -18.85 14.60 -2.92
CA SER A 202 -19.00 15.64 -3.92
C SER A 202 -19.92 15.28 -5.10
N GLN A 203 -20.32 14.00 -5.21
CA GLN A 203 -21.32 13.57 -6.19
C GLN A 203 -22.74 14.10 -5.86
N LYS A 204 -22.96 14.59 -4.61
CA LYS A 204 -24.25 15.03 -4.11
C LYS A 204 -24.21 16.36 -3.35
N ALA A 205 -23.05 16.85 -2.98
CA ALA A 205 -22.88 18.14 -2.30
C ALA A 205 -22.60 19.25 -3.33
N ASP A 206 -23.05 20.48 -3.07
CA ASP A 206 -22.63 21.66 -3.82
C ASP A 206 -21.12 21.89 -3.65
N LYS A 207 -20.63 21.75 -2.42
CA LYS A 207 -19.23 21.99 -2.09
C LYS A 207 -18.72 21.07 -1.02
N VAL A 208 -17.48 20.55 -1.20
CA VAL A 208 -16.80 19.75 -0.19
C VAL A 208 -15.44 20.37 0.14
N TYR A 209 -15.22 20.63 1.44
CA TYR A 209 -13.92 21.05 1.96
C TYR A 209 -13.22 19.88 2.65
N GLY A 210 -12.08 19.45 2.09
CA GLY A 210 -11.20 18.46 2.71
C GLY A 210 -10.14 19.13 3.57
N VAL A 211 -9.99 18.67 4.81
CA VAL A 211 -8.94 19.12 5.75
C VAL A 211 -8.04 17.94 6.07
N GLU A 212 -6.73 18.13 5.87
CA GLU A 212 -5.70 17.11 6.12
C GLU A 212 -4.39 17.79 6.54
N ILE A 213 -3.69 17.23 7.52
CA ILE A 213 -2.42 17.77 8.03
C ILE A 213 -1.22 17.30 7.21
N VAL A 214 -1.33 16.14 6.55
CA VAL A 214 -0.24 15.55 5.77
C VAL A 214 -0.21 16.15 4.37
N GLU A 215 0.76 17.03 4.11
CA GLU A 215 0.89 17.75 2.83
C GLU A 215 0.85 16.83 1.60
N GLN A 216 1.53 15.67 1.66
CA GLN A 216 1.51 14.71 0.54
C GLN A 216 0.11 14.11 0.31
N ALA A 217 -0.67 13.90 1.36
CA ALA A 217 -2.04 13.41 1.22
C ALA A 217 -2.95 14.48 0.60
N VAL A 218 -2.78 15.76 0.98
CA VAL A 218 -3.48 16.89 0.34
C VAL A 218 -3.17 16.98 -1.15
N LYS A 219 -1.88 16.83 -1.52
CA LYS A 219 -1.47 16.80 -2.92
C LYS A 219 -2.15 15.66 -3.67
N ASN A 220 -2.12 14.46 -3.12
CA ASN A 220 -2.77 13.29 -3.72
C ASN A 220 -4.29 13.48 -3.81
N ALA A 221 -4.94 14.13 -2.81
CA ALA A 221 -6.37 14.43 -2.87
C ALA A 221 -6.72 15.36 -4.04
N ARG A 222 -5.91 16.41 -4.27
CA ARG A 222 -6.07 17.31 -5.42
C ARG A 222 -5.84 16.60 -6.76
N GLU A 223 -4.85 15.73 -6.84
CA GLU A 223 -4.61 14.91 -8.03
C GLU A 223 -5.78 13.96 -8.30
N ASN A 224 -6.36 13.38 -7.25
CA ASN A 224 -7.54 12.53 -7.36
C ASN A 224 -8.79 13.32 -7.75
N ALA A 225 -8.97 14.54 -7.25
CA ALA A 225 -10.05 15.43 -7.69
C ALA A 225 -9.92 15.75 -9.19
N ALA A 226 -8.74 16.17 -9.64
CA ALA A 226 -8.46 16.45 -11.05
C ALA A 226 -8.64 15.21 -11.95
N LEU A 227 -8.26 14.00 -11.48
CA LEU A 227 -8.44 12.74 -12.21
C LEU A 227 -9.92 12.43 -12.48
N ASN A 228 -10.81 12.91 -11.61
CA ASN A 228 -12.26 12.73 -11.71
C ASN A 228 -13.00 14.00 -12.22
N GLU A 229 -12.28 15.00 -12.73
CA GLU A 229 -12.84 16.27 -13.23
C GLU A 229 -13.67 17.04 -12.16
N ILE A 230 -13.32 16.85 -10.88
CA ILE A 230 -13.93 17.53 -9.73
C ILE A 230 -13.06 18.74 -9.36
N SER A 231 -13.65 19.93 -9.34
CA SER A 231 -12.98 21.22 -9.11
C SER A 231 -13.24 21.78 -7.70
#